data_ace2d42ac5daa4aa6514c9e9758e8a0d
#
_entry.id   ace2d42ac5daa4aa6514c9e9758e8a0d
#
_cell.length_a   1.000
_cell.length_b   1.000
_cell.length_c   1.000
_cell.angle_alpha   90.00
_cell.angle_beta   90.00
_cell.angle_gamma   90.00
#
_symmetry.space_group_name_H-M   'P 1'
#
loop_
_entity.id
_entity.type
_entity.pdbx_description
1 polymer ?
#
loop_
_entity_poly.entity_id
_entity_poly.type
_entity_poly.pdbx_seq_one_letter_code
_entity_poly.pdbx_strand_id
1 'polypeptide(L)'
;MFEHVGPADYRTYFRTAGKLLAADGVMLLHSIGRSDGASPINPWVEKNIFPGSYAPALSELLPEIEKSGLIVTDIEILRLHYATTLALWRGAFLNRRDDARRLFGEEFCRMWEFYLASCEAGFRYERFACVLEYAA
;
A
#
# COMPACT_ATOMS: atom_id res chain seq x y z
N MET A 1 -5.60 -3.32 -2.89
CA MET A 1 -5.80 -4.37 -3.92
C MET A 1 -4.49 -4.59 -4.68
N PHE A 2 -3.84 -3.56 -5.17
CA PHE A 2 -2.63 -3.68 -6.00
C PHE A 2 -1.46 -4.36 -5.27
N GLU A 3 -1.34 -4.19 -3.98
CA GLU A 3 -0.37 -4.85 -3.10
C GLU A 3 -0.44 -6.40 -3.14
N HIS A 4 -1.50 -6.96 -3.68
CA HIS A 4 -1.69 -8.42 -3.84
C HIS A 4 -1.54 -8.89 -5.29
N VAL A 5 -1.24 -8.00 -6.24
CA VAL A 5 -0.97 -8.37 -7.65
C VAL A 5 0.39 -9.05 -7.76
N GLY A 6 1.40 -8.49 -7.11
CA GLY A 6 2.76 -9.00 -7.13
C GLY A 6 3.55 -8.65 -8.42
N PRO A 7 4.89 -8.60 -8.34
CA PRO A 7 5.74 -8.16 -9.45
C PRO A 7 5.61 -9.00 -10.72
N ALA A 8 5.33 -10.30 -10.59
CA ALA A 8 5.17 -11.21 -11.73
C ALA A 8 3.99 -10.83 -12.64
N ASP A 9 2.96 -10.19 -12.07
CA ASP A 9 1.71 -9.90 -12.76
C ASP A 9 1.53 -8.41 -13.12
N TYR A 10 2.48 -7.52 -12.79
CA TYR A 10 2.38 -6.08 -13.09
C TYR A 10 2.16 -5.80 -14.56
N ARG A 11 2.91 -6.48 -15.44
CA ARG A 11 2.74 -6.36 -16.89
C ARG A 11 1.31 -6.69 -17.33
N THR A 12 0.77 -7.80 -16.83
CA THR A 12 -0.59 -8.25 -17.16
C THR A 12 -1.61 -7.26 -16.65
N TYR A 13 -1.42 -6.76 -15.43
CA TYR A 13 -2.29 -5.76 -14.80
C TYR A 13 -2.37 -4.48 -15.64
N PHE A 14 -1.24 -3.82 -15.93
CA PHE A 14 -1.23 -2.55 -16.66
C PHE A 14 -1.70 -2.71 -18.11
N ARG A 15 -1.33 -3.79 -18.78
CA ARG A 15 -1.81 -4.07 -20.13
C ARG A 15 -3.32 -4.32 -20.17
N THR A 16 -3.90 -4.91 -19.13
CA THR A 16 -5.35 -5.10 -19.02
C THR A 16 -6.04 -3.79 -18.72
N ALA A 17 -5.51 -3.00 -17.78
CA ALA A 17 -6.02 -1.68 -17.47
C ALA A 17 -6.05 -0.78 -18.71
N GLY A 18 -4.95 -0.70 -19.47
CA GLY A 18 -4.88 0.08 -20.71
C GLY A 18 -5.90 -0.35 -21.78
N LYS A 19 -6.25 -1.64 -21.85
CA LYS A 19 -7.30 -2.13 -22.76
C LYS A 19 -8.73 -1.75 -22.33
N LEU A 20 -8.92 -1.52 -21.02
CA LEU A 20 -10.22 -1.17 -20.45
C LEU A 20 -10.47 0.33 -20.45
N LEU A 21 -9.44 1.15 -20.56
CA LEU A 21 -9.56 2.59 -20.64
C LEU A 21 -10.15 3.02 -22.00
N ALA A 22 -10.97 4.05 -21.96
CA ALA A 22 -11.35 4.79 -23.17
C ALA A 22 -10.13 5.53 -23.74
N ALA A 23 -10.22 6.01 -24.99
CA ALA A 23 -9.09 6.68 -25.67
C ALA A 23 -8.63 7.97 -24.96
N ASP A 24 -9.50 8.61 -24.20
CA ASP A 24 -9.29 9.80 -23.37
C ASP A 24 -9.43 9.48 -21.87
N GLY A 25 -9.41 8.21 -21.51
CA GLY A 25 -9.62 7.73 -20.14
C GLY A 25 -8.39 7.97 -19.25
N VAL A 26 -8.65 8.21 -17.97
CA VAL A 26 -7.62 8.36 -16.94
C VAL A 26 -7.76 7.25 -15.91
N MET A 27 -6.63 6.67 -15.50
CA MET A 27 -6.55 5.68 -14.44
C MET A 27 -5.85 6.30 -13.23
N LEU A 28 -6.43 6.08 -12.05
CA LEU A 28 -5.78 6.35 -10.78
C LEU A 28 -5.38 5.04 -10.11
N LEU A 29 -4.09 4.85 -9.87
CA LEU A 29 -3.57 3.77 -9.06
C LEU A 29 -3.16 4.30 -7.68
N HIS A 30 -3.78 3.78 -6.63
CA HIS A 30 -3.40 4.07 -5.25
C HIS A 30 -2.87 2.80 -4.58
N SER A 31 -1.65 2.86 -4.09
CA SER A 31 -0.97 1.73 -3.45
C SER A 31 -0.03 2.17 -2.34
N ILE A 32 0.19 1.31 -1.36
CA ILE A 32 1.35 1.41 -0.48
C ILE A 32 2.57 1.00 -1.29
N GLY A 33 3.59 1.84 -1.26
CA GLY A 33 4.84 1.62 -1.99
C GLY A 33 6.07 1.87 -1.15
N ARG A 34 7.23 1.75 -1.78
CA ARG A 34 8.55 1.96 -1.18
C ARG A 34 9.37 2.96 -2.00
N SER A 35 10.20 3.74 -1.30
CA SER A 35 11.13 4.69 -1.92
C SER A 35 12.59 4.24 -1.87
N ASP A 36 12.87 3.04 -1.36
CA ASP A 36 14.22 2.47 -1.19
C ASP A 36 14.52 1.30 -2.13
N GLY A 37 13.68 1.12 -3.16
CA GLY A 37 13.81 0.04 -4.14
C GLY A 37 13.07 -1.23 -3.76
N ALA A 38 13.15 -2.23 -4.65
CA ALA A 38 12.51 -3.53 -4.48
C ALA A 38 13.04 -4.25 -3.23
N SER A 39 12.13 -4.71 -2.39
CA SER A 39 12.48 -5.45 -1.18
C SER A 39 11.29 -6.29 -0.70
N PRO A 40 11.52 -7.48 -0.12
CA PRO A 40 10.47 -8.28 0.47
C PRO A 40 9.70 -7.50 1.55
N ILE A 41 8.44 -7.83 1.73
CA ILE A 41 7.66 -7.33 2.86
C ILE A 41 8.24 -7.88 4.18
N ASN A 42 8.03 -7.15 5.26
CA ASN A 42 8.42 -7.60 6.59
C ASN A 42 7.73 -8.95 6.91
N PRO A 43 8.49 -10.01 7.27
CA PRO A 43 7.93 -11.35 7.48
C PRO A 43 6.85 -11.40 8.57
N TRP A 44 6.91 -10.52 9.57
CA TRP A 44 5.89 -10.46 10.61
C TRP A 44 4.58 -9.89 10.05
N VAL A 45 4.65 -8.85 9.20
CA VAL A 45 3.48 -8.27 8.53
C VAL A 45 2.86 -9.28 7.56
N GLU A 46 3.70 -9.95 6.78
CA GLU A 46 3.25 -10.99 5.85
C GLU A 46 2.53 -12.12 6.58
N LYS A 47 3.09 -12.60 7.68
CA LYS A 47 2.51 -13.71 8.43
C LYS A 47 1.21 -13.35 9.15
N ASN A 48 1.12 -12.16 9.74
CA ASN A 48 0.08 -11.84 10.72
C ASN A 48 -1.00 -10.90 10.20
N ILE A 49 -0.71 -10.08 9.18
CA ILE A 49 -1.61 -8.99 8.74
C ILE A 49 -2.03 -9.18 7.29
N PHE A 50 -1.07 -9.26 6.35
CA PHE A 50 -1.30 -9.28 4.91
C PHE A 50 -0.56 -10.42 4.21
N PRO A 51 -1.00 -11.68 4.35
CA PRO A 51 -0.37 -12.80 3.66
C PRO A 51 -0.33 -12.58 2.14
N GLY A 52 0.84 -12.80 1.54
CA GLY A 52 1.05 -12.67 0.09
C GLY A 52 1.00 -11.24 -0.43
N SER A 53 1.11 -10.21 0.42
CA SER A 53 1.17 -8.83 -0.03
C SER A 53 2.60 -8.43 -0.41
N TYR A 54 2.71 -7.39 -1.25
CA TYR A 54 3.96 -6.81 -1.68
C TYR A 54 3.81 -5.28 -1.81
N ALA A 55 4.73 -4.53 -1.23
CA ALA A 55 4.78 -3.08 -1.37
C ALA A 55 5.76 -2.73 -2.51
N PRO A 56 5.27 -2.34 -3.70
CA PRO A 56 6.12 -2.09 -4.86
C PRO A 56 6.99 -0.85 -4.69
N ALA A 57 8.14 -0.86 -5.35
CA ALA A 57 8.91 0.35 -5.61
C ALA A 57 8.48 0.96 -6.94
N LEU A 58 8.59 2.30 -7.07
CA LEU A 58 8.31 2.99 -8.34
C LEU A 58 9.17 2.44 -9.50
N SER A 59 10.42 2.08 -9.20
CA SER A 59 11.33 1.46 -10.18
C SER A 59 10.86 0.12 -10.73
N GLU A 60 9.90 -0.54 -10.08
CA GLU A 60 9.29 -1.77 -10.57
C GLU A 60 8.04 -1.49 -11.40
N LEU A 61 7.31 -0.42 -11.07
CA LEU A 61 6.03 -0.08 -11.69
C LEU A 61 6.21 0.69 -13.00
N LEU A 62 7.01 1.75 -12.98
CA LEU A 62 7.17 2.65 -14.12
C LEU A 62 7.54 1.94 -15.42
N PRO A 63 8.50 1.00 -15.45
CA PRO A 63 8.83 0.27 -16.67
C PRO A 63 7.67 -0.59 -17.22
N GLU A 64 6.81 -1.11 -16.35
CA GLU A 64 5.68 -1.93 -16.80
C GLU A 64 4.49 -1.08 -17.24
N ILE A 65 4.32 0.12 -16.68
CA ILE A 65 3.36 1.12 -17.15
C ILE A 65 3.76 1.59 -18.56
N GLU A 66 5.01 2.02 -18.76
CA GLU A 66 5.52 2.45 -20.06
C GLU A 66 5.35 1.39 -21.15
N LYS A 67 5.68 0.12 -20.84
CA LYS A 67 5.52 -1.01 -21.77
C LYS A 67 4.06 -1.34 -22.09
N SER A 68 3.11 -0.88 -21.27
CA SER A 68 1.68 -1.09 -21.51
C SER A 68 1.07 -0.06 -22.48
N GLY A 69 1.82 0.99 -22.82
CA GLY A 69 1.36 2.10 -23.66
C GLY A 69 0.64 3.21 -22.86
N LEU A 70 0.55 3.08 -21.55
CA LEU A 70 0.02 4.13 -20.67
C LEU A 70 1.08 5.22 -20.45
N ILE A 71 0.65 6.45 -20.28
CA ILE A 71 1.51 7.60 -20.01
C ILE A 71 1.29 8.00 -18.55
N VAL A 72 2.37 8.02 -17.77
CA VAL A 72 2.32 8.55 -16.40
C VAL A 72 2.18 10.06 -16.49
N THR A 73 1.08 10.60 -15.97
CA THR A 73 0.77 12.02 -16.01
C THR A 73 1.11 12.75 -14.71
N ASP A 74 1.05 12.04 -13.59
CA ASP A 74 1.41 12.56 -12.27
C ASP A 74 1.77 11.45 -11.30
N ILE A 75 2.60 11.77 -10.29
CA ILE A 75 2.94 10.88 -9.17
C ILE A 75 2.90 11.69 -7.88
N GLU A 76 1.97 11.37 -7.01
CA GLU A 76 1.86 12.01 -5.70
C GLU A 76 2.29 11.06 -4.58
N ILE A 77 3.19 11.51 -3.71
CA ILE A 77 3.69 10.73 -2.58
C ILE A 77 3.12 11.28 -1.27
N LEU A 78 2.12 10.57 -0.72
CA LEU A 78 1.35 10.97 0.46
C LEU A 78 1.89 10.38 1.78
N ARG A 79 3.20 10.31 1.91
CA ARG A 79 3.88 9.64 3.02
C ARG A 79 3.37 10.07 4.40
N LEU A 80 3.48 11.37 4.74
CA LEU A 80 3.11 11.88 6.06
C LEU A 80 1.59 11.96 6.25
N HIS A 81 0.83 12.09 5.18
CA HIS A 81 -0.63 12.02 5.22
C HIS A 81 -1.09 10.64 5.71
N TYR A 82 -0.46 9.57 5.19
CA TYR A 82 -0.82 8.22 5.61
C TYR A 82 -0.38 7.90 7.05
N ALA A 83 0.75 8.46 7.50
CA ALA A 83 1.15 8.39 8.92
C ALA A 83 0.09 9.01 9.84
N THR A 84 -0.51 10.14 9.43
CA THR A 84 -1.61 10.77 10.17
C THR A 84 -2.85 9.88 10.19
N THR A 85 -3.19 9.26 9.06
CA THR A 85 -4.30 8.29 8.98
C THR A 85 -4.10 7.13 9.96
N LEU A 86 -2.90 6.56 10.00
CA LEU A 86 -2.56 5.46 10.93
C LEU A 86 -2.64 5.89 12.40
N ALA A 87 -2.20 7.10 12.73
CA ALA A 87 -2.34 7.67 14.07
C ALA A 87 -3.81 7.81 14.48
N LEU A 88 -4.66 8.30 13.58
CA LEU A 88 -6.11 8.41 13.81
C LEU A 88 -6.76 7.03 13.99
N TRP A 89 -6.41 6.06 13.16
CA TRP A 89 -6.91 4.68 13.32
C TRP A 89 -6.48 4.07 14.64
N ARG A 90 -5.23 4.27 15.04
CA ARG A 90 -4.72 3.78 16.33
C ARG A 90 -5.49 4.44 17.50
N GLY A 91 -5.72 5.74 17.45
CA GLY A 91 -6.53 6.44 18.46
C GLY A 91 -7.97 5.92 18.54
N ALA A 92 -8.62 5.74 17.38
CA ALA A 92 -9.97 5.19 17.32
C ALA A 92 -10.04 3.75 17.85
N PHE A 93 -9.05 2.91 17.53
CA PHE A 93 -8.95 1.56 18.05
C PHE A 93 -8.79 1.54 19.58
N LEU A 94 -7.87 2.36 20.12
CA LEU A 94 -7.63 2.44 21.56
C LEU A 94 -8.89 2.86 22.34
N ASN A 95 -9.67 3.77 21.80
CA ASN A 95 -10.95 4.19 22.40
C ASN A 95 -12.00 3.07 22.44
N ARG A 96 -11.86 2.04 21.61
CA ARG A 96 -12.76 0.90 21.54
C ARG A 96 -12.06 -0.45 21.77
N ARG A 97 -10.92 -0.40 22.42
CA ARG A 97 -10.09 -1.58 22.65
C ARG A 97 -10.81 -2.70 23.41
N ASP A 98 -11.62 -2.34 24.40
CA ASP A 98 -12.38 -3.33 25.17
C ASP A 98 -13.45 -4.04 24.34
N ASP A 99 -14.04 -3.35 23.35
CA ASP A 99 -14.95 -3.98 22.40
C ASP A 99 -14.19 -4.98 21.52
N ALA A 100 -13.04 -4.58 20.99
CA ALA A 100 -12.19 -5.46 20.19
C ALA A 100 -11.70 -6.67 21.00
N ARG A 101 -11.31 -6.47 22.26
CA ARG A 101 -10.89 -7.55 23.16
C ARG A 101 -12.00 -8.59 23.40
N ARG A 102 -13.24 -8.15 23.54
CA ARG A 102 -14.39 -9.04 23.71
C ARG A 102 -14.66 -9.88 22.46
N LEU A 103 -14.41 -9.31 21.25
CA LEU A 103 -14.68 -9.98 19.99
C LEU A 103 -13.53 -10.89 19.54
N PHE A 104 -12.28 -10.45 19.72
CA PHE A 104 -11.10 -11.07 19.10
C PHE A 104 -10.03 -11.50 20.10
N GLY A 105 -10.17 -11.17 21.39
CA GLY A 105 -9.22 -11.50 22.43
C GLY A 105 -8.06 -10.52 22.58
N GLU A 106 -7.28 -10.70 23.65
CA GLU A 106 -6.18 -9.81 24.03
C GLU A 106 -4.98 -9.91 23.06
N GLU A 107 -4.71 -11.10 22.54
CA GLU A 107 -3.63 -11.33 21.61
C GLU A 107 -3.81 -10.51 20.32
N PHE A 108 -5.01 -10.53 19.76
CA PHE A 108 -5.37 -9.70 18.61
C PHE A 108 -5.18 -8.22 18.91
N CYS A 109 -5.62 -7.74 20.06
CA CYS A 109 -5.50 -6.32 20.41
C CYS A 109 -4.04 -5.88 20.43
N ARG A 110 -3.15 -6.65 21.07
CA ARG A 110 -1.70 -6.36 21.11
C ARG A 110 -1.06 -6.40 19.72
N MET A 111 -1.43 -7.38 18.91
CA MET A 111 -0.96 -7.50 17.54
C MET A 111 -1.38 -6.28 16.70
N TRP A 112 -2.63 -5.87 16.79
CA TRP A 112 -3.18 -4.75 16.03
C TRP A 112 -2.61 -3.40 16.46
N GLU A 113 -2.45 -3.17 17.76
CA GLU A 113 -1.77 -1.98 18.31
C GLU A 113 -0.33 -1.89 17.81
N PHE A 114 0.41 -3.00 17.87
CA PHE A 114 1.79 -3.05 17.37
C PHE A 114 1.85 -2.77 15.86
N TYR A 115 0.96 -3.37 15.08
CA TYR A 115 0.85 -3.12 13.64
C TYR A 115 0.64 -1.63 13.34
N LEU A 116 -0.37 -1.01 13.93
CA LEU A 116 -0.69 0.39 13.67
C LEU A 116 0.45 1.33 14.08
N ALA A 117 1.07 1.09 15.25
CA ALA A 117 2.18 1.89 15.74
C ALA A 117 3.44 1.73 14.88
N SER A 118 3.78 0.51 14.49
CA SER A 118 4.96 0.23 13.65
C SER A 118 4.79 0.80 12.24
N CYS A 119 3.59 0.68 11.65
CA CYS A 119 3.32 1.30 10.35
C CYS A 119 3.36 2.83 10.41
N GLU A 120 2.77 3.46 11.44
CA GLU A 120 2.88 4.91 11.64
C GLU A 120 4.35 5.35 11.71
N ALA A 121 5.18 4.64 12.48
CA ALA A 121 6.61 4.93 12.58
C ALA A 121 7.33 4.73 11.24
N GLY A 122 7.01 3.67 10.48
CA GLY A 122 7.56 3.41 9.16
C GLY A 122 7.26 4.53 8.16
N PHE A 123 6.03 5.06 8.16
CA PHE A 123 5.69 6.21 7.30
C PHE A 123 6.32 7.52 7.77
N ARG A 124 6.58 7.70 9.06
CA ARG A 124 7.23 8.92 9.59
C ARG A 124 8.74 8.92 9.40
N TYR A 125 9.40 7.81 9.67
CA TYR A 125 10.85 7.78 9.89
C TYR A 125 11.60 6.88 8.91
N GLU A 126 10.91 5.94 8.26
CA GLU A 126 11.49 5.02 7.28
C GLU A 126 11.12 5.45 5.83
N ARG A 127 11.17 4.49 4.91
CA ARG A 127 11.00 4.74 3.47
C ARG A 127 9.70 4.19 2.89
N PHE A 128 8.71 3.94 3.74
CA PHE A 128 7.36 3.64 3.25
C PHE A 128 6.71 4.89 2.68
N ALA A 129 6.00 4.73 1.59
CA ALA A 129 5.25 5.79 0.94
C ALA A 129 3.86 5.27 0.54
N CYS A 130 2.88 6.15 0.60
CA CYS A 130 1.63 5.97 -0.12
C CYS A 130 1.78 6.70 -1.44
N VAL A 131 1.65 5.98 -2.54
CA VAL A 131 1.87 6.51 -3.90
C VAL A 131 0.53 6.55 -4.62
N LEU A 132 0.22 7.70 -5.20
CA LEU A 132 -0.85 7.88 -6.16
C LEU A 132 -0.20 8.08 -7.53
N GLU A 133 -0.54 7.23 -8.48
CA GLU A 133 -0.10 7.36 -9.86
C GLU A 133 -1.30 7.61 -10.75
N TYR A 134 -1.19 8.61 -11.61
CA TYR A 134 -2.15 8.88 -12.66
C TYR A 134 -1.56 8.44 -13.99
N ALA A 135 -2.28 7.62 -14.73
CA ALA A 135 -1.90 7.20 -16.08
C ALA A 135 -3.08 7.41 -17.03
N ALA A 136 -2.77 7.90 -18.22
CA ALA A 136 -3.73 8.17 -19.29
C ALA A 136 -3.33 7.45 -20.58
#